data_61fc3d2edf37fe210d6ef4a9b1526e5b
#
_entry.id   61fc3d2edf37fe210d6ef4a9b1526e5b
#
_cell.length_a   1.000
_cell.length_b   1.000
_cell.length_c   1.000
_cell.angle_alpha   90.00
_cell.angle_beta   90.00
_cell.angle_gamma   90.00
#
_symmetry.space_group_name_H-M   'P 1'
#
loop_
_entity.id
_entity.type
_entity.pdbx_description
1 polymer ?
#
loop_
_entity_poly.entity_id
_entity_poly.type
_entity_poly.pdbx_seq_one_letter_code
_entity_poly.pdbx_strand_id
1 'polypeptide(L)'
;MGYPSIYPTGVTIYNKEKAYSGYTNFPSAKGAQLIDMNGNEVKLWAGLRRFPNKILPGGYVMGTTGARGGKYAYQDQLDLVQVDWDGHIVWKFDKTELVADPGKEPVYMARQHHDFQREGSTVGYYYPNGEPKTDSGNTLILTHENLYNHDISDKRLIDGKIIEVDWEGNIIWSWRASDHFDEPGFDEAAKNALFRNPGLHGEAGGDWMHINNFSTLGENKW
;
A
#
# COMPACT_ATOMS: atom_id res chain seq x y z
N MET A 1 8.97 23.47 15.49
CA MET A 1 9.31 24.63 14.63
C MET A 1 10.11 24.10 13.46
N GLY A 2 9.65 24.32 12.23
CA GLY A 2 10.41 23.97 11.03
C GLY A 2 11.59 24.93 10.83
N TYR A 3 12.67 24.44 10.28
CA TYR A 3 13.77 25.31 9.86
C TYR A 3 13.28 26.18 8.69
N PRO A 4 13.67 27.48 8.63
CA PRO A 4 13.34 28.30 7.48
C PRO A 4 14.00 27.71 6.23
N SER A 5 13.21 27.56 5.16
CA SER A 5 13.73 27.13 3.87
C SER A 5 14.59 28.22 3.27
N ILE A 6 15.80 27.87 2.84
CA ILE A 6 16.70 28.78 2.12
C ILE A 6 16.56 28.64 0.59
N TYR A 7 15.80 27.63 0.15
CA TYR A 7 15.52 27.37 -1.27
C TYR A 7 14.05 27.61 -1.58
N PRO A 8 13.71 28.19 -2.73
CA PRO A 8 12.32 28.41 -3.14
C PRO A 8 11.49 27.13 -3.23
N THR A 9 12.16 25.99 -3.42
CA THR A 9 11.59 24.64 -3.55
C THR A 9 11.29 23.95 -2.21
N GLY A 10 11.68 24.56 -1.06
CA GLY A 10 11.50 23.96 0.26
C GLY A 10 12.68 23.11 0.75
N VAL A 11 13.70 22.87 -0.06
CA VAL A 11 14.93 22.20 0.38
C VAL A 11 15.63 23.07 1.41
N THR A 12 15.92 22.51 2.58
CA THR A 12 16.58 23.24 3.67
C THR A 12 18.08 22.93 3.76
N ILE A 13 18.47 21.70 3.44
CA ILE A 13 19.85 21.22 3.46
C ILE A 13 20.06 20.27 2.30
N TYR A 14 21.10 20.51 1.49
CA TYR A 14 21.57 19.59 0.47
C TYR A 14 23.11 19.54 0.48
N ASN A 15 23.66 18.44 0.97
CA ASN A 15 25.09 18.17 0.91
C ASN A 15 25.38 17.14 -0.18
N LYS A 16 25.90 17.60 -1.31
CA LYS A 16 26.17 16.78 -2.50
C LYS A 16 27.18 15.65 -2.28
N GLU A 17 28.10 15.84 -1.33
CA GLU A 17 29.13 14.83 -1.02
C GLU A 17 28.58 13.67 -0.16
N LYS A 18 27.49 13.92 0.56
CA LYS A 18 26.89 12.95 1.49
C LYS A 18 25.55 12.39 1.02
N ALA A 19 24.89 13.03 0.06
CA ALA A 19 23.59 12.62 -0.45
C ALA A 19 23.76 11.74 -1.70
N TYR A 20 22.96 10.67 -1.78
CA TYR A 20 22.81 9.92 -3.03
C TYR A 20 22.21 10.84 -4.09
N SER A 21 22.83 10.92 -5.26
CA SER A 21 22.33 11.74 -6.36
C SER A 21 21.19 10.98 -7.08
N GLY A 22 20.01 11.59 -7.14
CA GLY A 22 18.84 10.95 -7.76
C GLY A 22 17.59 11.81 -7.67
N TYR A 23 16.47 11.14 -7.65
CA TYR A 23 15.13 11.75 -7.57
C TYR A 23 14.37 11.17 -6.40
N THR A 24 13.42 11.94 -5.87
CA THR A 24 12.51 11.48 -4.83
C THR A 24 11.08 11.48 -5.37
N ASN A 25 10.42 10.32 -5.30
CA ASN A 25 9.01 10.19 -5.60
C ASN A 25 8.23 10.09 -4.28
N PHE A 26 7.15 10.88 -4.16
CA PHE A 26 6.31 10.88 -2.97
C PHE A 26 4.87 11.31 -3.30
N PRO A 27 3.88 10.88 -2.50
CA PRO A 27 2.51 11.37 -2.61
C PRO A 27 2.41 12.80 -2.07
N SER A 28 1.79 13.68 -2.83
CA SER A 28 1.50 15.06 -2.45
C SER A 28 0.00 15.35 -2.55
N ALA A 29 -0.44 16.52 -2.10
CA ALA A 29 -1.81 16.97 -2.28
C ALA A 29 -2.21 17.11 -3.76
N LYS A 30 -1.22 17.25 -4.66
CA LYS A 30 -1.44 17.39 -6.11
C LYS A 30 -1.48 16.03 -6.83
N GLY A 31 -0.85 15.00 -6.28
CA GLY A 31 -0.68 13.69 -6.90
C GLY A 31 0.66 13.04 -6.52
N ALA A 32 1.07 12.00 -7.23
CA ALA A 32 2.44 11.47 -7.12
C ALA A 32 3.41 12.46 -7.77
N GLN A 33 4.38 12.90 -7.00
CA GLN A 33 5.31 13.96 -7.38
C GLN A 33 6.74 13.48 -7.38
N LEU A 34 7.45 13.72 -8.45
CA LEU A 34 8.88 13.45 -8.60
C LEU A 34 9.64 14.77 -8.54
N ILE A 35 10.62 14.86 -7.65
CA ILE A 35 11.49 16.02 -7.52
C ILE A 35 12.95 15.65 -7.70
N ASP A 36 13.75 16.63 -8.13
CA ASP A 36 15.21 16.54 -8.13
C ASP A 36 15.80 16.82 -6.73
N MET A 37 17.12 16.76 -6.60
CA MET A 37 17.82 17.01 -5.33
C MET A 37 17.75 18.47 -4.87
N ASN A 38 17.37 19.40 -5.75
CA ASN A 38 17.13 20.80 -5.40
C ASN A 38 15.66 21.08 -5.05
N GLY A 39 14.79 20.04 -5.11
CA GLY A 39 13.37 20.14 -4.84
C GLY A 39 12.54 20.68 -5.99
N ASN A 40 13.11 20.80 -7.19
CA ASN A 40 12.33 21.18 -8.36
C ASN A 40 11.42 20.03 -8.80
N GLU A 41 10.17 20.34 -9.13
CA GLU A 41 9.25 19.38 -9.71
C GLU A 41 9.76 18.94 -11.09
N VAL A 42 10.00 17.64 -11.23
CA VAL A 42 10.42 17.01 -12.49
C VAL A 42 9.19 16.45 -13.20
N LYS A 43 8.29 15.83 -12.43
CA LYS A 43 7.06 15.24 -12.94
C LYS A 43 5.97 15.22 -11.89
N LEU A 44 4.73 15.41 -12.33
CA LEU A 44 3.53 15.24 -11.53
C LEU A 44 2.55 14.29 -12.24
N TRP A 45 2.19 13.20 -11.57
CA TRP A 45 1.09 12.31 -11.96
C TRP A 45 -0.15 12.67 -11.14
N ALA A 46 -0.90 13.65 -11.58
CA ALA A 46 -2.05 14.21 -10.87
C ALA A 46 -3.19 13.19 -10.66
N GLY A 47 -3.23 12.11 -11.45
CA GLY A 47 -4.18 11.00 -11.30
C GLY A 47 -3.92 10.11 -10.11
N LEU A 48 -2.69 10.07 -9.57
CA LEU A 48 -2.30 9.24 -8.43
C LEU A 48 -2.39 10.05 -7.14
N ARG A 49 -3.38 9.78 -6.29
CA ARG A 49 -3.78 10.71 -5.23
C ARG A 49 -3.49 10.27 -3.79
N ARG A 50 -2.90 9.11 -3.59
CA ARG A 50 -2.73 8.54 -2.25
C ARG A 50 -1.40 7.83 -2.11
N PHE A 51 -1.08 7.49 -0.88
CA PHE A 51 0.06 6.68 -0.47
C PHE A 51 -0.30 5.17 -0.54
N PRO A 52 0.66 4.30 -0.86
CA PRO A 52 2.01 4.60 -1.35
C PRO A 52 2.07 4.82 -2.86
N ASN A 53 3.18 5.44 -3.30
CA ASN A 53 3.56 5.49 -4.71
C ASN A 53 4.94 4.89 -4.88
N LYS A 54 5.12 3.98 -5.84
CA LYS A 54 6.41 3.34 -6.13
C LYS A 54 6.78 3.53 -7.59
N ILE A 55 7.97 4.07 -7.82
CA ILE A 55 8.49 4.24 -9.17
C ILE A 55 9.10 2.91 -9.66
N LEU A 56 8.86 2.61 -10.93
CA LEU A 56 9.41 1.47 -11.64
C LEU A 56 10.34 1.94 -12.77
N PRO A 57 11.22 1.07 -13.31
CA PRO A 57 12.03 1.40 -14.48
C PRO A 57 11.19 1.90 -15.66
N GLY A 58 11.81 2.69 -16.54
CA GLY A 58 11.13 3.26 -17.70
C GLY A 58 10.20 4.44 -17.39
N GLY A 59 10.22 4.94 -16.14
CA GLY A 59 9.39 6.08 -15.74
C GLY A 59 7.94 5.71 -15.42
N TYR A 60 7.66 4.43 -15.20
CA TYR A 60 6.37 3.99 -14.69
C TYR A 60 6.23 4.29 -13.20
N VAL A 61 4.99 4.52 -12.76
CA VAL A 61 4.67 4.68 -11.34
C VAL A 61 3.47 3.82 -10.99
N MET A 62 3.56 3.08 -9.90
CA MET A 62 2.43 2.40 -9.29
C MET A 62 1.86 3.24 -8.15
N GLY A 63 0.55 3.24 -8.03
CA GLY A 63 -0.20 3.95 -6.99
C GLY A 63 -1.70 3.73 -7.13
N THR A 64 -2.51 4.61 -6.57
CA THR A 64 -3.96 4.52 -6.64
C THR A 64 -4.58 5.79 -7.20
N THR A 65 -5.73 5.65 -7.87
CA THR A 65 -6.49 6.79 -8.39
C THR A 65 -7.43 7.40 -7.34
N GLY A 66 -7.73 6.69 -6.26
CA GLY A 66 -8.61 7.17 -5.22
C GLY A 66 -8.70 6.27 -4.01
N ALA A 67 -9.40 6.75 -2.99
CA ALA A 67 -9.67 6.02 -1.77
C ALA A 67 -11.17 5.90 -1.52
N ARG A 68 -11.55 4.82 -0.85
CA ARG A 68 -12.88 4.67 -0.29
C ARG A 68 -13.13 5.77 0.73
N GLY A 69 -14.24 6.47 0.63
CA GLY A 69 -14.61 7.55 1.54
C GLY A 69 -15.58 7.10 2.65
N GLY A 70 -15.63 7.89 3.74
CA GLY A 70 -16.60 7.70 4.83
C GLY A 70 -16.06 6.85 5.99
N LYS A 71 -16.91 6.66 6.99
CA LYS A 71 -16.57 6.00 8.27
C LYS A 71 -16.23 4.50 8.17
N TYR A 72 -16.55 3.88 7.03
CA TYR A 72 -16.28 2.46 6.80
C TYR A 72 -14.97 2.22 6.04
N ALA A 73 -14.32 3.30 5.59
CA ALA A 73 -13.17 3.25 4.71
C ALA A 73 -11.88 3.50 5.49
N TYR A 74 -11.43 2.52 6.21
CA TYR A 74 -10.17 2.64 6.93
C TYR A 74 -9.00 2.39 5.99
N GLN A 75 -8.42 3.48 5.47
CA GLN A 75 -7.26 3.51 4.57
C GLN A 75 -7.42 2.73 3.24
N ASP A 76 -8.60 2.17 2.98
CA ASP A 76 -8.86 1.42 1.76
C ASP A 76 -8.68 2.26 0.50
N GLN A 77 -7.92 1.76 -0.45
CA GLN A 77 -7.80 2.33 -1.78
C GLN A 77 -8.77 1.63 -2.76
N LEU A 78 -9.24 2.38 -3.75
CA LEU A 78 -10.20 1.86 -4.73
C LEU A 78 -9.55 0.87 -5.69
N ASP A 79 -8.32 1.17 -6.08
CA ASP A 79 -7.56 0.41 -7.07
C ASP A 79 -6.06 0.42 -6.75
N LEU A 80 -5.33 -0.41 -7.46
CA LEU A 80 -3.90 -0.29 -7.64
C LEU A 80 -3.66 -0.18 -9.15
N VAL A 81 -2.98 0.87 -9.58
CA VAL A 81 -2.69 1.09 -11.01
C VAL A 81 -1.20 1.26 -11.23
N GLN A 82 -0.76 0.91 -12.44
CA GLN A 82 0.52 1.32 -12.99
C GLN A 82 0.25 2.32 -14.11
N VAL A 83 0.90 3.46 -14.05
CA VAL A 83 0.82 4.48 -15.10
C VAL A 83 2.18 4.67 -15.77
N ASP A 84 2.15 5.06 -17.05
CA ASP A 84 3.33 5.45 -17.79
C ASP A 84 3.80 6.88 -17.41
N TRP A 85 4.86 7.34 -18.10
CA TRP A 85 5.37 8.69 -17.88
C TRP A 85 4.31 9.76 -18.15
N ASP A 86 3.43 9.56 -19.11
CA ASP A 86 2.41 10.53 -19.48
C ASP A 86 1.13 10.44 -18.62
N GLY A 87 1.06 9.43 -17.75
CA GLY A 87 -0.04 9.23 -16.80
C GLY A 87 -1.16 8.34 -17.35
N HIS A 88 -0.95 7.63 -18.48
CA HIS A 88 -1.90 6.65 -18.97
C HIS A 88 -1.81 5.38 -18.13
N ILE A 89 -2.95 4.82 -17.76
CA ILE A 89 -3.01 3.56 -17.03
C ILE A 89 -2.66 2.43 -18.00
N VAL A 90 -1.56 1.71 -17.69
CA VAL A 90 -1.09 0.54 -18.45
C VAL A 90 -1.42 -0.78 -17.78
N TRP A 91 -1.69 -0.77 -16.49
CA TRP A 91 -2.15 -1.92 -15.72
C TRP A 91 -3.05 -1.46 -14.56
N LYS A 92 -4.04 -2.27 -14.21
CA LYS A 92 -4.98 -1.97 -13.13
C LYS A 92 -5.48 -3.22 -12.43
N PHE A 93 -5.58 -3.15 -11.10
CA PHE A 93 -6.26 -4.11 -10.25
C PHE A 93 -7.27 -3.41 -9.32
N ASP A 94 -8.53 -3.89 -9.29
CA ASP A 94 -9.61 -3.32 -8.48
C ASP A 94 -10.66 -4.35 -8.03
N LYS A 95 -10.29 -5.64 -7.98
CA LYS A 95 -11.26 -6.74 -7.84
C LYS A 95 -11.01 -7.65 -6.63
N THR A 96 -10.60 -7.08 -5.49
CA THR A 96 -10.41 -7.90 -4.28
C THR A 96 -11.76 -8.27 -3.66
N GLU A 97 -12.66 -7.31 -3.50
CA GLU A 97 -13.92 -7.50 -2.79
C GLU A 97 -15.01 -6.60 -3.36
N LEU A 98 -16.24 -7.13 -3.42
CA LEU A 98 -17.44 -6.34 -3.68
C LEU A 98 -17.90 -5.69 -2.39
N VAL A 99 -17.68 -4.39 -2.26
CA VAL A 99 -18.01 -3.63 -1.06
C VAL A 99 -19.35 -2.92 -1.21
N ALA A 100 -20.24 -3.19 -0.27
CA ALA A 100 -21.56 -2.54 -0.17
C ALA A 100 -21.63 -1.67 1.10
N ASP A 101 -21.37 -0.38 0.97
CA ASP A 101 -21.55 0.58 2.05
C ASP A 101 -23.01 0.99 2.19
N PRO A 102 -23.52 1.21 3.41
CA PRO A 102 -24.91 1.66 3.60
C PRO A 102 -25.23 2.91 2.79
N GLY A 103 -26.28 2.81 1.97
CA GLY A 103 -26.75 3.90 1.11
C GLY A 103 -25.91 4.16 -0.14
N LYS A 104 -25.02 3.23 -0.51
CA LYS A 104 -24.25 3.27 -1.76
C LYS A 104 -24.46 1.99 -2.56
N GLU A 105 -24.33 2.10 -3.87
CA GLU A 105 -24.29 0.93 -4.73
C GLU A 105 -23.03 0.10 -4.45
N PRO A 106 -23.12 -1.24 -4.48
CA PRO A 106 -21.98 -2.12 -4.35
C PRO A 106 -20.95 -1.86 -5.45
N VAL A 107 -19.67 -1.80 -5.10
CA VAL A 107 -18.58 -1.58 -6.03
C VAL A 107 -17.41 -2.50 -5.72
N TYR A 108 -16.81 -3.09 -6.76
CA TYR A 108 -15.55 -3.79 -6.62
C TYR A 108 -14.41 -2.79 -6.37
N MET A 109 -13.52 -3.14 -5.43
CA MET A 109 -12.33 -2.35 -5.16
C MET A 109 -11.17 -3.23 -4.71
N ALA A 110 -9.96 -2.72 -4.87
CA ALA A 110 -8.75 -3.40 -4.44
C ALA A 110 -8.63 -3.51 -2.93
N ARG A 111 -9.19 -2.55 -2.19
CA ARG A 111 -8.98 -2.40 -0.74
C ARG A 111 -7.50 -2.42 -0.33
N GLN A 112 -6.62 -2.04 -1.27
CA GLN A 112 -5.19 -1.95 -1.06
C GLN A 112 -4.90 -0.86 -0.02
N HIS A 113 -3.91 -1.13 0.84
CA HIS A 113 -3.39 -0.15 1.79
C HIS A 113 -1.89 -0.38 2.00
N HIS A 114 -1.19 0.65 2.42
CA HIS A 114 0.20 0.71 2.87
C HIS A 114 1.26 0.10 1.93
N ASP A 115 1.09 -1.10 1.38
CA ASP A 115 2.16 -1.74 0.62
C ASP A 115 1.69 -2.61 -0.56
N PHE A 116 2.52 -2.67 -1.57
CA PHE A 116 2.43 -3.58 -2.71
C PHE A 116 3.81 -3.78 -3.32
N GLN A 117 4.02 -4.89 -3.98
CA GLN A 117 5.32 -5.20 -4.59
C GLN A 117 5.14 -5.89 -5.94
N ARG A 118 5.64 -5.26 -7.01
CA ARG A 118 5.74 -5.86 -8.32
C ARG A 118 6.90 -6.86 -8.35
N GLU A 119 6.73 -7.99 -9.00
CA GLU A 119 7.77 -8.99 -9.22
C GLU A 119 9.08 -8.37 -9.72
N GLY A 120 10.18 -8.75 -9.09
CA GLY A 120 11.51 -8.22 -9.37
C GLY A 120 11.78 -6.81 -8.83
N SER A 121 10.80 -6.13 -8.20
CA SER A 121 10.99 -4.80 -7.66
C SER A 121 11.90 -4.82 -6.43
N THR A 122 12.85 -3.88 -6.40
CA THR A 122 13.75 -3.67 -5.27
C THR A 122 13.31 -2.51 -4.36
N VAL A 123 12.21 -1.85 -4.68
CA VAL A 123 11.74 -0.67 -3.95
C VAL A 123 11.19 -1.06 -2.59
N GLY A 124 11.83 -0.54 -1.54
CA GLY A 124 11.46 -0.83 -0.14
C GLY A 124 12.04 -2.15 0.40
N TYR A 125 12.85 -2.84 -0.39
CA TYR A 125 13.39 -4.14 -0.06
C TYR A 125 14.72 -4.39 -0.77
N TYR A 126 15.69 -5.00 -0.07
CA TYR A 126 16.98 -5.36 -0.68
C TYR A 126 16.85 -6.66 -1.48
N TYR A 127 16.79 -6.52 -2.78
CA TYR A 127 16.75 -7.64 -3.73
C TYR A 127 17.88 -7.49 -4.74
N PRO A 128 19.08 -8.01 -4.43
CA PRO A 128 20.23 -7.87 -5.33
C PRO A 128 19.95 -8.51 -6.69
N ASN A 129 20.24 -7.78 -7.75
CA ASN A 129 20.01 -8.16 -9.15
C ASN A 129 18.52 -8.32 -9.54
N GLY A 130 17.60 -7.77 -8.77
CA GLY A 130 16.19 -7.73 -9.14
C GLY A 130 15.96 -6.77 -10.31
N GLU A 131 15.17 -7.20 -11.28
CA GLU A 131 14.71 -6.37 -12.40
C GLU A 131 13.18 -6.30 -12.34
N PRO A 132 12.62 -5.14 -11.91
CA PRO A 132 11.18 -4.99 -11.82
C PRO A 132 10.49 -5.21 -13.17
N LYS A 133 9.47 -6.04 -13.17
CA LYS A 133 8.62 -6.25 -14.35
C LYS A 133 7.72 -5.03 -14.54
N THR A 134 7.63 -4.53 -15.77
CA THR A 134 6.82 -3.34 -16.10
C THR A 134 5.72 -3.62 -17.12
N ASP A 135 5.73 -4.77 -17.76
CA ASP A 135 4.79 -5.22 -18.78
C ASP A 135 4.27 -6.65 -18.54
N SER A 136 4.60 -7.22 -17.39
CA SER A 136 4.30 -8.60 -17.02
C SER A 136 4.53 -8.81 -15.53
N GLY A 137 4.46 -10.06 -15.09
CA GLY A 137 4.81 -10.50 -13.74
C GLY A 137 3.70 -10.29 -12.72
N ASN A 138 3.89 -10.93 -11.58
CA ASN A 138 2.92 -10.91 -10.49
C ASN A 138 3.06 -9.65 -9.64
N THR A 139 2.01 -9.34 -8.88
CA THR A 139 2.03 -8.26 -7.89
C THR A 139 1.50 -8.77 -6.56
N LEU A 140 2.31 -8.66 -5.52
CA LEU A 140 1.86 -8.82 -4.15
C LEU A 140 1.21 -7.51 -3.69
N ILE A 141 0.05 -7.62 -3.03
CA ILE A 141 -0.73 -6.46 -2.59
C ILE A 141 -1.22 -6.71 -1.17
N LEU A 142 -0.97 -5.76 -0.27
CA LEU A 142 -1.56 -5.74 1.06
C LEU A 142 -2.97 -5.14 0.95
N THR A 143 -3.97 -5.92 1.36
CA THR A 143 -5.37 -5.56 1.26
C THR A 143 -6.10 -5.76 2.58
N HIS A 144 -7.28 -5.17 2.72
CA HIS A 144 -8.22 -5.47 3.79
C HIS A 144 -9.32 -6.43 3.36
N GLU A 145 -9.79 -7.22 4.30
CA GLU A 145 -10.99 -8.05 4.17
C GLU A 145 -11.90 -7.86 5.41
N ASN A 146 -13.20 -7.76 5.21
CA ASN A 146 -14.15 -7.73 6.32
C ASN A 146 -14.59 -9.15 6.66
N LEU A 147 -14.43 -9.54 7.93
CA LEU A 147 -14.89 -10.86 8.39
C LEU A 147 -15.34 -10.84 9.86
N TYR A 148 -15.89 -11.96 10.29
CA TYR A 148 -16.11 -12.29 11.69
C TYR A 148 -15.29 -13.54 12.03
N ASN A 149 -14.52 -13.47 13.11
CA ASN A 149 -13.77 -14.61 13.66
C ASN A 149 -13.90 -14.56 15.19
N HIS A 150 -14.69 -15.50 15.75
CA HIS A 150 -15.01 -15.55 17.18
C HIS A 150 -13.80 -15.90 18.07
N ASP A 151 -12.75 -16.45 17.52
CA ASP A 151 -11.50 -16.69 18.26
C ASP A 151 -10.77 -15.38 18.54
N ILE A 152 -10.98 -14.36 17.71
CA ILE A 152 -10.37 -13.03 17.85
C ILE A 152 -11.34 -12.06 18.52
N SER A 153 -12.60 -11.99 18.06
CA SER A 153 -13.63 -11.12 18.63
C SER A 153 -15.03 -11.45 18.09
N ASP A 154 -16.06 -11.20 18.90
CA ASP A 154 -17.47 -11.23 18.46
C ASP A 154 -17.86 -10.04 17.58
N LYS A 155 -16.96 -9.06 17.45
CA LYS A 155 -17.16 -7.87 16.61
C LYS A 155 -16.64 -8.12 15.20
N ARG A 156 -17.17 -7.33 14.25
CA ARG A 156 -16.60 -7.31 12.89
C ARG A 156 -15.13 -6.94 12.92
N LEU A 157 -14.33 -7.68 12.16
CA LEU A 157 -12.92 -7.41 11.95
C LEU A 157 -12.70 -6.76 10.57
N ILE A 158 -11.69 -5.91 10.51
CA ILE A 158 -10.99 -5.55 9.29
C ILE A 158 -9.67 -6.31 9.36
N ASP A 159 -9.56 -7.34 8.55
CA ASP A 159 -8.42 -8.25 8.57
C ASP A 159 -7.38 -7.86 7.53
N GLY A 160 -6.12 -7.93 7.90
CA GLY A 160 -5.01 -7.77 6.99
C GLY A 160 -4.86 -9.02 6.11
N LYS A 161 -4.80 -8.81 4.80
CA LYS A 161 -4.68 -9.88 3.81
C LYS A 161 -3.61 -9.52 2.80
N ILE A 162 -2.74 -10.47 2.48
CA ILE A 162 -1.80 -10.34 1.37
C ILE A 162 -2.34 -11.20 0.24
N ILE A 163 -2.43 -10.64 -0.95
CA ILE A 163 -2.78 -11.36 -2.17
C ILE A 163 -1.66 -11.26 -3.18
N GLU A 164 -1.50 -12.29 -3.99
CA GLU A 164 -0.69 -12.25 -5.21
C GLU A 164 -1.62 -12.30 -6.41
N VAL A 165 -1.45 -11.33 -7.30
CA VAL A 165 -2.22 -11.25 -8.54
C VAL A 165 -1.29 -11.38 -9.74
N ASP A 166 -1.75 -12.10 -10.77
CA ASP A 166 -1.04 -12.16 -12.04
C ASP A 166 -1.21 -10.86 -12.85
N TRP A 167 -0.60 -10.79 -14.01
CA TRP A 167 -0.69 -9.61 -14.88
C TRP A 167 -2.12 -9.35 -15.38
N GLU A 168 -2.92 -10.39 -15.55
CA GLU A 168 -4.32 -10.35 -15.99
C GLU A 168 -5.27 -9.93 -14.86
N GLY A 169 -4.76 -9.82 -13.62
CA GLY A 169 -5.54 -9.43 -12.43
C GLY A 169 -6.26 -10.60 -11.76
N ASN A 170 -5.86 -11.85 -12.01
CA ASN A 170 -6.38 -12.98 -11.26
C ASN A 170 -5.63 -13.15 -9.95
N ILE A 171 -6.36 -13.40 -8.86
CA ILE A 171 -5.74 -13.74 -7.57
C ILE A 171 -5.27 -15.18 -7.63
N ILE A 172 -3.94 -15.41 -7.56
CA ILE A 172 -3.31 -16.73 -7.66
C ILE A 172 -2.85 -17.28 -6.31
N TRP A 173 -2.70 -16.40 -5.31
CA TRP A 173 -2.35 -16.78 -3.95
C TRP A 173 -2.90 -15.76 -2.96
N SER A 174 -3.15 -16.20 -1.73
CA SER A 174 -3.51 -15.29 -0.63
C SER A 174 -3.10 -15.85 0.73
N TRP A 175 -2.80 -14.93 1.63
CA TRP A 175 -2.58 -15.16 3.06
C TRP A 175 -3.46 -14.20 3.86
N ARG A 176 -4.04 -14.66 4.96
CA ARG A 176 -4.94 -13.89 5.81
C ARG A 176 -4.46 -13.92 7.24
N ALA A 177 -4.36 -12.77 7.90
CA ALA A 177 -3.84 -12.66 9.25
C ALA A 177 -4.65 -13.45 10.28
N SER A 178 -5.97 -13.47 10.14
CA SER A 178 -6.86 -14.19 11.07
C SER A 178 -6.71 -15.71 11.02
N ASP A 179 -6.22 -16.28 9.92
CA ASP A 179 -5.94 -17.71 9.81
C ASP A 179 -4.68 -18.11 10.61
N HIS A 180 -3.88 -17.12 11.03
CA HIS A 180 -2.61 -17.26 11.74
C HIS A 180 -2.62 -16.62 13.14
N PHE A 181 -3.81 -16.48 13.74
CA PHE A 181 -3.99 -15.73 14.99
C PHE A 181 -3.16 -16.25 16.16
N ASP A 182 -2.87 -17.54 16.21
CA ASP A 182 -2.08 -18.14 17.30
C ASP A 182 -0.57 -18.02 17.10
N GLU A 183 -0.09 -17.75 15.88
CA GLU A 183 1.34 -17.71 15.57
C GLU A 183 2.09 -16.52 16.21
N PRO A 184 1.51 -15.29 16.33
CA PRO A 184 2.16 -14.18 17.02
C PRO A 184 2.44 -14.41 18.51
N GLY A 185 1.82 -15.44 19.11
CA GLY A 185 2.06 -15.80 20.51
C GLY A 185 1.48 -14.80 21.52
N PHE A 186 0.36 -14.20 21.22
CA PHE A 186 -0.36 -13.33 22.15
C PHE A 186 -0.68 -14.08 23.45
N ASP A 187 -0.39 -13.44 24.60
CA ASP A 187 -0.80 -13.95 25.88
C ASP A 187 -2.32 -13.76 26.12
N GLU A 188 -2.85 -14.39 27.15
CA GLU A 188 -4.27 -14.34 27.47
C GLU A 188 -4.78 -12.91 27.74
N ALA A 189 -3.95 -12.03 28.27
CA ALA A 189 -4.34 -10.65 28.51
C ALA A 189 -4.51 -9.89 27.21
N ALA A 190 -3.59 -10.09 26.25
CA ALA A 190 -3.67 -9.50 24.90
C ALA A 190 -4.86 -10.08 24.11
N LYS A 191 -5.07 -11.40 24.12
CA LYS A 191 -6.24 -12.04 23.48
C LYS A 191 -7.56 -11.49 24.05
N ASN A 192 -7.68 -11.38 25.36
CA ASN A 192 -8.86 -10.79 26.02
C ASN A 192 -9.07 -9.30 25.70
N ALA A 193 -7.98 -8.54 25.50
CA ALA A 193 -8.09 -7.16 25.11
C ALA A 193 -8.59 -7.01 23.67
N LEU A 194 -8.04 -7.81 22.74
CA LEU A 194 -8.48 -7.89 21.35
C LEU A 194 -9.94 -8.33 21.25
N PHE A 195 -10.35 -9.36 22.01
CA PHE A 195 -11.72 -9.85 21.99
C PHE A 195 -12.71 -8.75 22.33
N ARG A 196 -12.42 -7.95 23.36
CA ARG A 196 -13.31 -6.85 23.80
C ARG A 196 -13.26 -5.65 22.87
N ASN A 197 -12.10 -5.34 22.32
CA ASN A 197 -11.91 -4.18 21.44
C ASN A 197 -10.83 -4.45 20.38
N PRO A 198 -11.19 -5.09 19.25
CA PRO A 198 -10.23 -5.45 18.21
C PRO A 198 -9.71 -4.24 17.40
N GLY A 199 -10.33 -3.06 17.52
CA GLY A 199 -9.90 -1.89 16.77
C GLY A 199 -8.86 -1.06 17.50
N LEU A 200 -7.74 -0.77 16.85
CA LEU A 200 -6.75 0.19 17.36
C LEU A 200 -7.28 1.62 17.36
N HIS A 201 -8.20 1.93 16.46
CA HIS A 201 -8.87 3.21 16.34
C HIS A 201 -10.38 3.02 16.38
N GLY A 202 -11.03 3.42 17.44
CA GLY A 202 -12.41 3.11 17.79
C GLY A 202 -13.48 3.39 16.73
N GLU A 203 -13.19 4.19 15.70
CA GLU A 203 -14.14 4.52 14.63
C GLU A 203 -14.07 3.57 13.43
N ALA A 204 -12.92 2.98 13.16
CA ALA A 204 -12.72 2.08 12.02
C ALA A 204 -13.11 0.62 12.28
N GLY A 205 -13.46 0.30 13.51
CA GLY A 205 -14.05 -0.96 13.98
C GLY A 205 -13.40 -2.23 13.46
N GLY A 206 -12.40 -2.74 14.20
CA GLY A 206 -11.94 -4.10 14.01
C GLY A 206 -10.64 -4.30 13.23
N ASP A 207 -9.89 -3.25 12.96
CA ASP A 207 -8.53 -3.34 12.41
C ASP A 207 -7.57 -3.80 13.51
N TRP A 208 -7.46 -5.10 13.68
CA TRP A 208 -6.85 -5.74 14.85
C TRP A 208 -5.34 -5.96 14.74
N MET A 209 -4.82 -6.14 13.54
CA MET A 209 -3.38 -6.35 13.29
C MET A 209 -2.66 -5.11 12.77
N HIS A 210 -3.35 -4.29 12.00
CA HIS A 210 -2.82 -3.07 11.38
C HIS A 210 -1.48 -3.29 10.66
N ILE A 211 -1.46 -4.23 9.72
CA ILE A 211 -0.26 -4.57 8.95
C ILE A 211 0.12 -3.38 8.06
N ASN A 212 1.37 -2.93 8.12
CA ASN A 212 1.83 -1.78 7.34
C ASN A 212 2.71 -2.15 6.15
N ASN A 213 3.39 -3.28 6.22
CA ASN A 213 4.25 -3.74 5.13
C ASN A 213 4.40 -5.26 5.14
N PHE A 214 4.93 -5.78 4.07
CA PHE A 214 5.42 -7.14 3.95
C PHE A 214 6.72 -7.14 3.14
N SER A 215 7.50 -8.22 3.24
CA SER A 215 8.72 -8.40 2.47
C SER A 215 8.82 -9.83 1.97
N THR A 216 9.25 -10.00 0.73
CA THR A 216 9.61 -11.29 0.17
C THR A 216 11.10 -11.55 0.39
N LEU A 217 11.43 -12.66 1.00
CA LEU A 217 12.83 -13.01 1.29
C LEU A 217 13.51 -13.78 0.14
N GLY A 218 12.80 -14.03 -0.95
CA GLY A 218 13.24 -14.89 -2.03
C GLY A 218 13.20 -16.37 -1.66
N GLU A 219 13.81 -17.23 -2.46
CA GLU A 219 13.90 -18.65 -2.17
C GLU A 219 14.69 -18.88 -0.87
N ASN A 220 14.10 -19.64 0.04
CA ASN A 220 14.79 -20.08 1.24
C ASN A 220 15.86 -21.12 0.83
N LYS A 221 17.11 -20.77 1.05
CA LYS A 221 18.27 -21.64 0.71
C LYS A 221 18.84 -22.36 1.92
N TRP A 222 18.10 -22.40 3.04
CA TRP A 222 18.50 -23.07 4.26
C TRP A 222 18.01 -24.52 4.30
#